data_cf8817e1b72a46a49c460d7d0928ddd9
#
_entry.id   cf8817e1b72a46a49c460d7d0928ddd9
#
_cell.length_a   1.000
_cell.length_b   1.000
_cell.length_c   1.000
_cell.angle_alpha   90.00
_cell.angle_beta   90.00
_cell.angle_gamma   90.00
#
_symmetry.space_group_name_H-M   'P 1'
#
loop_
_entity.id
_entity.type
_entity.pdbx_description
1 polymer ?
#
loop_
_entity_poly.entity_id
_entity_poly.type
_entity_poly.pdbx_seq_one_letter_code
_entity_poly.pdbx_strand_id
1 'polypeptide(L)'
;MVKKGLTLVELIIAATLLGMVITLPVAFELFTRTQLKIIERRIALINEGMYGVENIAKKIKESIGGSRLDTGIKPIYSGGQIIGVWIREDANNNYQPDDNSGTNFIIWNNSLWMRSRIPYSSTFSGSVAGYTQLIDSKIVTANSQLVPISSNGVNNGVRIRFTLRERPSQPKSLQNPEVFLRTDVILNSNSLS
;
A
#
# COMPACT_ATOMS: atom_id res chain seq x y z
N MET A 1 2.28 -76.41 10.93
CA MET A 1 2.10 -74.94 10.83
C MET A 1 1.19 -74.65 9.65
N VAL A 2 -0.07 -74.24 9.88
CA VAL A 2 -0.99 -73.88 8.81
C VAL A 2 -0.62 -72.45 8.35
N LYS A 3 -0.12 -72.24 7.12
CA LYS A 3 0.10 -70.96 6.51
C LYS A 3 -1.31 -70.38 6.21
N LYS A 4 -1.79 -69.42 7.00
CA LYS A 4 -2.99 -68.64 6.65
C LYS A 4 -2.65 -67.74 5.45
N GLY A 5 -3.24 -68.02 4.31
CA GLY A 5 -3.15 -67.10 3.16
C GLY A 5 -4.00 -65.83 3.40
N LEU A 6 -3.56 -64.67 2.94
CA LEU A 6 -4.33 -63.45 2.93
C LEU A 6 -5.60 -63.62 2.08
N THR A 7 -6.73 -63.19 2.61
CA THR A 7 -7.98 -63.14 1.85
C THR A 7 -7.95 -62.02 0.84
N LEU A 8 -8.68 -62.14 -0.26
CA LEU A 8 -8.80 -61.10 -1.28
C LEU A 8 -9.29 -59.74 -0.70
N VAL A 9 -10.17 -59.82 0.29
CA VAL A 9 -10.73 -58.66 1.03
C VAL A 9 -9.63 -57.93 1.82
N GLU A 10 -8.78 -58.67 2.55
CA GLU A 10 -7.63 -58.09 3.28
C GLU A 10 -6.65 -57.41 2.35
N LEU A 11 -6.40 -57.97 1.17
CA LEU A 11 -5.52 -57.37 0.19
C LEU A 11 -6.09 -56.05 -0.38
N ILE A 12 -7.39 -56.00 -0.66
CA ILE A 12 -8.07 -54.78 -1.13
C ILE A 12 -8.04 -53.68 -0.06
N ILE A 13 -8.33 -54.02 1.21
CA ILE A 13 -8.28 -53.06 2.32
C ILE A 13 -6.87 -52.54 2.52
N ALA A 14 -5.83 -53.40 2.49
CA ALA A 14 -4.45 -53.00 2.60
C ALA A 14 -4.01 -52.07 1.45
N ALA A 15 -4.41 -52.37 0.22
CA ALA A 15 -4.10 -51.55 -0.94
C ALA A 15 -4.77 -50.16 -0.89
N THR A 16 -6.03 -50.10 -0.43
CA THR A 16 -6.75 -48.82 -0.27
C THR A 16 -6.15 -47.95 0.84
N LEU A 17 -5.80 -48.55 1.98
CA LEU A 17 -5.13 -47.84 3.08
C LEU A 17 -3.74 -47.33 2.64
N LEU A 18 -2.97 -48.14 1.95
CA LEU A 18 -1.67 -47.75 1.44
C LEU A 18 -1.80 -46.57 0.43
N GLY A 19 -2.81 -46.62 -0.45
CA GLY A 19 -3.11 -45.52 -1.37
C GLY A 19 -3.43 -44.24 -0.62
N MET A 20 -4.23 -44.28 0.44
CA MET A 20 -4.50 -43.09 1.27
C MET A 20 -3.26 -42.53 1.96
N VAL A 21 -2.43 -43.41 2.54
CA VAL A 21 -1.20 -43.01 3.24
C VAL A 21 -0.22 -42.31 2.28
N ILE A 22 -0.18 -42.68 1.02
CA ILE A 22 0.70 -42.04 0.02
C ILE A 22 0.09 -40.74 -0.52
N THR A 23 -1.22 -40.69 -0.75
CA THR A 23 -1.86 -39.52 -1.37
C THR A 23 -2.03 -38.32 -0.41
N LEU A 24 -2.30 -38.57 0.87
CA LEU A 24 -2.51 -37.51 1.87
C LEU A 24 -1.30 -36.57 2.03
N PRO A 25 -0.06 -37.04 2.20
CA PRO A 25 1.11 -36.17 2.31
C PRO A 25 1.32 -35.31 1.06
N VAL A 26 1.12 -35.85 -0.13
CA VAL A 26 1.26 -35.10 -1.40
C VAL A 26 0.20 -33.99 -1.50
N ALA A 27 -1.03 -34.29 -1.18
CA ALA A 27 -2.10 -33.28 -1.15
C ALA A 27 -1.83 -32.20 -0.12
N PHE A 28 -1.36 -32.56 1.07
CA PHE A 28 -0.98 -31.60 2.12
C PHE A 28 0.20 -30.72 1.69
N GLU A 29 1.21 -31.28 1.07
CA GLU A 29 2.37 -30.51 0.56
C GLU A 29 1.93 -29.50 -0.51
N LEU A 30 1.11 -29.89 -1.47
CA LEU A 30 0.58 -28.99 -2.50
C LEU A 30 -0.25 -27.85 -1.89
N PHE A 31 -1.10 -28.17 -0.92
CA PHE A 31 -1.88 -27.18 -0.19
C PHE A 31 -0.97 -26.20 0.54
N THR A 32 0.02 -26.68 1.30
CA THR A 32 0.95 -25.86 2.08
C THR A 32 1.76 -24.94 1.16
N ARG A 33 2.29 -25.45 0.06
CA ARG A 33 3.02 -24.62 -0.93
C ARG A 33 2.14 -23.51 -1.51
N THR A 34 0.87 -23.80 -1.76
CA THR A 34 -0.08 -22.80 -2.25
C THR A 34 -0.34 -21.70 -1.21
N GLN A 35 -0.54 -22.08 0.05
CA GLN A 35 -0.73 -21.12 1.15
C GLN A 35 0.51 -20.25 1.37
N LEU A 36 1.71 -20.83 1.34
CA LEU A 36 2.96 -20.08 1.47
C LEU A 36 3.09 -19.02 0.38
N LYS A 37 2.83 -19.33 -0.88
CA LYS A 37 2.86 -18.35 -1.98
C LYS A 37 1.87 -17.19 -1.79
N ILE A 38 0.69 -17.47 -1.23
CA ILE A 38 -0.31 -16.42 -0.94
C ILE A 38 0.20 -15.49 0.17
N ILE A 39 0.80 -16.06 1.22
CA ILE A 39 1.36 -15.31 2.34
C ILE A 39 2.53 -14.45 1.86
N GLU A 40 3.46 -15.00 1.09
CA GLU A 40 4.59 -14.25 0.51
C GLU A 40 4.14 -13.05 -0.30
N ARG A 41 3.13 -13.23 -1.17
CA ARG A 41 2.55 -12.13 -1.94
C ARG A 41 1.93 -11.04 -1.06
N ARG A 42 1.21 -11.44 0.01
CA ARG A 42 0.65 -10.47 0.96
C ARG A 42 1.73 -9.69 1.69
N ILE A 43 2.79 -10.35 2.14
CA ILE A 43 3.92 -9.70 2.81
C ILE A 43 4.60 -8.71 1.85
N ALA A 44 4.84 -9.10 0.59
CA ALA A 44 5.43 -8.21 -0.40
C ALA A 44 4.57 -6.96 -0.62
N LEU A 45 3.24 -7.10 -0.75
CA LEU A 45 2.30 -5.97 -0.89
C LEU A 45 2.29 -5.07 0.36
N ILE A 46 2.34 -5.65 1.56
CA ILE A 46 2.41 -4.89 2.82
C ILE A 46 3.70 -4.07 2.86
N ASN A 47 4.84 -4.69 2.58
CA ASN A 47 6.13 -4.02 2.63
C ASN A 47 6.22 -2.87 1.62
N GLU A 48 5.74 -3.08 0.38
CA GLU A 48 5.70 -2.04 -0.65
C GLU A 48 4.77 -0.89 -0.25
N GLY A 49 3.60 -1.21 0.30
CA GLY A 49 2.66 -0.20 0.78
C GLY A 49 3.19 0.58 1.98
N MET A 50 3.84 -0.10 2.94
CA MET A 50 4.47 0.54 4.10
C MET A 50 5.58 1.49 3.68
N TYR A 51 6.42 1.11 2.71
CA TYR A 51 7.43 2.00 2.14
C TYR A 51 6.81 3.31 1.61
N GLY A 52 5.69 3.23 0.91
CA GLY A 52 4.95 4.42 0.45
C GLY A 52 4.44 5.27 1.61
N VAL A 53 3.85 4.63 2.62
CA VAL A 53 3.33 5.30 3.83
C VAL A 53 4.45 6.00 4.60
N GLU A 54 5.58 5.35 4.80
CA GLU A 54 6.74 5.89 5.52
C GLU A 54 7.33 7.11 4.83
N ASN A 55 7.43 7.10 3.50
CA ASN A 55 7.90 8.25 2.73
C ASN A 55 6.96 9.46 2.92
N ILE A 56 5.64 9.25 2.83
CA ILE A 56 4.66 10.30 3.07
C ILE A 56 4.76 10.80 4.52
N ALA A 57 4.79 9.89 5.50
CA ALA A 57 4.87 10.24 6.92
C ALA A 57 6.14 11.02 7.26
N LYS A 58 7.28 10.64 6.68
CA LYS A 58 8.54 11.37 6.82
C LYS A 58 8.40 12.80 6.31
N LYS A 59 7.85 12.99 5.11
CA LYS A 59 7.66 14.32 4.52
C LYS A 59 6.68 15.19 5.31
N ILE A 60 5.62 14.60 5.86
CA ILE A 60 4.68 15.32 6.73
C ILE A 60 5.39 15.79 8.02
N LYS A 61 6.21 14.94 8.63
CA LYS A 61 6.97 15.31 9.84
C LYS A 61 8.04 16.37 9.58
N GLU A 62 8.62 16.38 8.38
CA GLU A 62 9.60 17.37 7.94
C GLU A 62 8.93 18.64 7.40
N SER A 63 7.60 18.66 7.23
CA SER A 63 6.91 19.82 6.67
C SER A 63 6.86 20.98 7.66
N ILE A 64 7.03 22.18 7.15
CA ILE A 64 6.95 23.41 7.91
C ILE A 64 5.68 24.15 7.52
N GLY A 65 4.84 24.42 8.52
CA GLY A 65 3.67 25.28 8.37
C GLY A 65 4.06 26.74 8.31
N GLY A 66 3.48 27.50 7.35
CA GLY A 66 3.73 28.94 7.22
C GLY A 66 3.03 29.79 8.27
N SER A 67 1.99 29.27 8.89
CA SER A 67 1.25 29.91 9.97
C SER A 67 0.23 28.91 10.54
N ARG A 68 -0.45 29.28 11.65
CA ARG A 68 -1.57 28.48 12.18
C ARG A 68 -2.70 28.26 11.16
N LEU A 69 -2.76 29.08 10.11
CA LEU A 69 -3.78 29.02 9.04
C LEU A 69 -3.30 28.29 7.79
N ASP A 70 -1.99 28.05 7.63
CA ASP A 70 -1.39 27.34 6.48
C ASP A 70 -0.33 26.36 6.97
N THR A 71 -0.73 25.10 7.15
CA THR A 71 0.14 24.01 7.60
C THR A 71 1.03 23.43 6.50
N GLY A 72 0.97 23.99 5.28
CA GLY A 72 1.77 23.49 4.17
C GLY A 72 1.28 22.18 3.56
N ILE A 73 0.09 21.69 3.89
CA ILE A 73 -0.51 20.49 3.30
C ILE A 73 -1.69 20.91 2.43
N LYS A 74 -1.61 20.65 1.12
CA LYS A 74 -2.64 21.05 0.15
C LYS A 74 -3.06 19.87 -0.73
N PRO A 75 -4.35 19.76 -1.09
CA PRO A 75 -4.82 18.71 -2.00
C PRO A 75 -4.41 18.97 -3.44
N ILE A 76 -4.23 17.87 -4.20
CA ILE A 76 -4.02 17.87 -5.64
C ILE A 76 -5.21 17.22 -6.32
N TYR A 77 -5.76 17.85 -7.34
CA TYR A 77 -6.96 17.41 -8.03
C TYR A 77 -6.67 16.94 -9.46
N SER A 78 -7.46 15.96 -9.93
CA SER A 78 -7.60 15.60 -11.33
C SER A 78 -9.07 15.32 -11.61
N GLY A 79 -9.66 15.98 -12.59
CA GLY A 79 -11.08 15.83 -12.91
C GLY A 79 -12.03 16.14 -11.74
N GLY A 80 -11.65 17.06 -10.82
CA GLY A 80 -12.43 17.42 -9.64
C GLY A 80 -12.30 16.47 -8.45
N GLN A 81 -11.54 15.39 -8.59
CA GLN A 81 -11.27 14.42 -7.51
C GLN A 81 -9.89 14.65 -6.90
N ILE A 82 -9.75 14.47 -5.58
CA ILE A 82 -8.46 14.50 -4.91
C ILE A 82 -7.72 13.22 -5.27
N ILE A 83 -6.59 13.36 -5.94
CA ILE A 83 -5.72 12.25 -6.33
C ILE A 83 -4.41 12.20 -5.52
N GLY A 84 -4.14 13.26 -4.75
CA GLY A 84 -2.91 13.35 -3.99
C GLY A 84 -2.82 14.54 -3.08
N VAL A 85 -1.64 14.72 -2.50
CA VAL A 85 -1.32 15.83 -1.61
C VAL A 85 0.02 16.45 -1.98
N TRP A 86 0.12 17.76 -1.84
CA TRP A 86 1.35 18.50 -1.83
C TRP A 86 1.71 18.85 -0.39
N ILE A 87 2.97 18.66 -0.01
CA ILE A 87 3.50 18.89 1.33
C ILE A 87 4.67 19.88 1.18
N ARG A 88 4.56 21.03 1.86
CA ARG A 88 5.62 22.05 1.84
C ARG A 88 6.90 21.53 2.47
N GLU A 89 8.03 21.84 1.89
CA GLU A 89 9.36 21.53 2.40
C GLU A 89 10.11 22.81 2.77
N ASP A 90 10.98 22.72 3.79
CA ASP A 90 12.00 23.72 4.05
C ASP A 90 13.23 23.41 3.17
N ALA A 91 13.28 24.06 2.03
CA ALA A 91 14.30 23.74 1.03
C ALA A 91 15.70 24.24 1.42
N ASN A 92 15.79 25.24 2.31
CA ASN A 92 17.05 25.88 2.71
C ASN A 92 17.41 25.70 4.18
N ASN A 93 16.63 24.91 4.92
CA ASN A 93 16.82 24.62 6.35
C ASN A 93 16.86 25.88 7.25
N ASN A 94 16.15 26.93 6.90
CA ASN A 94 16.08 28.14 7.69
C ASN A 94 14.87 28.21 8.64
N TYR A 95 14.08 27.14 8.69
CA TYR A 95 12.83 27.02 9.47
C TYR A 95 11.77 28.09 9.13
N GLN A 96 11.93 28.73 7.98
CA GLN A 96 10.94 29.68 7.45
C GLN A 96 10.06 28.95 6.43
N PRO A 97 8.79 29.30 6.31
CA PRO A 97 7.93 28.74 5.26
C PRO A 97 8.37 29.31 3.91
N ASP A 98 9.49 28.76 3.42
CA ASP A 98 10.01 29.17 2.15
C ASP A 98 9.02 28.78 1.07
N ASP A 99 8.54 29.78 0.42
CA ASP A 99 8.10 29.74 -0.95
C ASP A 99 7.45 28.43 -1.42
N ASN A 100 6.59 28.41 -2.20
CA ASN A 100 5.91 27.37 -2.95
C ASN A 100 6.70 26.05 -3.26
N SER A 101 7.79 25.73 -2.54
CA SER A 101 8.54 24.49 -2.72
C SER A 101 8.03 23.38 -1.81
N GLY A 102 7.77 22.22 -2.39
CA GLY A 102 7.28 21.08 -1.64
C GLY A 102 7.34 19.76 -2.39
N THR A 103 6.84 18.72 -1.79
CA THR A 103 6.76 17.38 -2.39
C THR A 103 5.31 17.01 -2.72
N ASN A 104 5.06 16.61 -3.96
CA ASN A 104 3.81 15.98 -4.39
C ASN A 104 3.86 14.49 -4.16
N PHE A 105 2.76 13.95 -3.61
CA PHE A 105 2.42 12.55 -3.63
C PHE A 105 1.10 12.38 -4.36
N ILE A 106 1.08 11.59 -5.43
CA ILE A 106 -0.12 11.36 -6.24
C ILE A 106 -0.34 9.88 -6.50
N ILE A 107 -1.61 9.47 -6.50
CA ILE A 107 -2.04 8.14 -6.94
C ILE A 107 -2.49 8.27 -8.40
N TRP A 108 -1.73 7.65 -9.31
CA TRP A 108 -2.02 7.71 -10.73
C TRP A 108 -1.65 6.39 -11.42
N ASN A 109 -2.54 5.88 -12.29
CA ASN A 109 -2.35 4.62 -13.01
C ASN A 109 -1.93 3.46 -12.11
N ASN A 110 -2.68 3.25 -11.01
CA ASN A 110 -2.47 2.19 -10.03
C ASN A 110 -1.11 2.23 -9.30
N SER A 111 -0.46 3.38 -9.30
CA SER A 111 0.87 3.58 -8.72
C SER A 111 0.87 4.79 -7.79
N LEU A 112 1.80 4.81 -6.82
CA LEU A 112 2.10 5.97 -6.01
C LEU A 112 3.35 6.66 -6.57
N TRP A 113 3.23 7.94 -6.84
CA TRP A 113 4.30 8.77 -7.40
C TRP A 113 4.67 9.90 -6.46
N MET A 114 5.96 10.23 -6.41
CA MET A 114 6.51 11.33 -5.61
C MET A 114 7.37 12.25 -6.49
N ARG A 115 7.25 13.56 -6.28
CA ARG A 115 8.15 14.55 -6.86
C ARG A 115 8.41 15.68 -5.86
N SER A 116 9.68 15.87 -5.51
CA SER A 116 10.14 16.90 -4.57
C SER A 116 10.55 18.19 -5.28
N ARG A 117 10.63 19.25 -4.50
CA ARG A 117 11.10 20.60 -4.91
C ARG A 117 10.30 21.20 -6.07
N ILE A 118 8.99 21.08 -5.98
CA ILE A 118 8.10 21.67 -6.98
C ILE A 118 7.16 22.69 -6.33
N PRO A 119 6.78 23.73 -7.08
CA PRO A 119 5.76 24.67 -6.63
C PRO A 119 4.40 23.96 -6.46
N TYR A 120 3.57 24.52 -5.58
CA TYR A 120 2.21 24.03 -5.45
C TYR A 120 1.41 24.26 -6.74
N SER A 121 0.76 23.21 -7.19
CA SER A 121 -0.29 23.25 -8.20
C SER A 121 -1.50 22.47 -7.69
N SER A 122 -2.65 23.10 -7.71
CA SER A 122 -3.90 22.41 -7.31
C SER A 122 -4.35 21.37 -8.34
N THR A 123 -3.83 21.42 -9.56
CA THR A 123 -4.26 20.56 -10.67
C THR A 123 -3.09 19.73 -11.18
N PHE A 124 -3.32 18.44 -11.35
CA PHE A 124 -2.40 17.52 -11.97
C PHE A 124 -2.59 17.50 -13.49
N SER A 125 -1.51 17.66 -14.22
CA SER A 125 -1.53 17.74 -15.70
C SER A 125 -1.69 16.41 -16.42
N GLY A 126 -1.79 15.28 -15.69
CA GLY A 126 -1.87 13.95 -16.27
C GLY A 126 -0.52 13.33 -16.65
N SER A 127 0.61 14.02 -16.38
CA SER A 127 1.95 13.53 -16.68
C SER A 127 2.75 13.25 -15.40
N VAL A 128 3.39 12.11 -15.33
CA VAL A 128 4.31 11.72 -14.24
C VAL A 128 5.78 11.89 -14.61
N ALA A 129 6.08 12.63 -15.65
CA ALA A 129 7.46 12.95 -16.03
C ALA A 129 8.18 13.67 -14.88
N GLY A 130 9.35 13.18 -14.49
CA GLY A 130 10.13 13.70 -13.37
C GLY A 130 9.61 13.31 -11.97
N TYR A 131 8.64 12.41 -11.89
CA TYR A 131 8.23 11.76 -10.64
C TYR A 131 9.02 10.48 -10.42
N THR A 132 9.26 10.16 -9.14
CA THR A 132 9.79 8.86 -8.69
C THR A 132 8.62 7.98 -8.30
N GLN A 133 8.60 6.76 -8.79
CA GLN A 133 7.60 5.77 -8.43
C GLN A 133 7.95 5.13 -7.08
N LEU A 134 7.03 5.17 -6.13
CA LEU A 134 7.18 4.56 -4.80
C LEU A 134 6.48 3.21 -4.68
N ILE A 135 5.31 3.07 -5.32
CA ILE A 135 4.55 1.82 -5.41
C ILE A 135 4.20 1.60 -6.87
N ASP A 136 4.62 0.46 -7.41
CA ASP A 136 4.44 0.17 -8.85
C ASP A 136 3.21 -0.69 -9.11
N SER A 137 2.24 -0.13 -9.83
CA SER A 137 1.09 -0.85 -10.42
C SER A 137 0.35 -1.80 -9.47
N LYS A 138 0.38 -1.51 -8.15
CA LYS A 138 -0.24 -2.34 -7.10
C LYS A 138 -1.47 -1.69 -6.46
N ILE A 139 -1.68 -0.40 -6.69
CA ILE A 139 -2.75 0.37 -6.03
C ILE A 139 -4.07 0.18 -6.77
N VAL A 140 -5.11 -0.22 -6.06
CA VAL A 140 -6.49 -0.15 -6.56
C VAL A 140 -6.98 1.29 -6.43
N THR A 141 -6.85 2.08 -7.48
CA THR A 141 -7.08 3.53 -7.48
C THR A 141 -8.48 3.89 -6.98
N ALA A 142 -9.51 3.13 -7.34
CA ALA A 142 -10.89 3.38 -6.93
C ALA A 142 -11.11 3.34 -5.41
N ASN A 143 -10.28 2.60 -4.66
CA ASN A 143 -10.42 2.36 -3.23
C ASN A 143 -9.26 2.96 -2.42
N SER A 144 -8.36 3.72 -3.06
CA SER A 144 -7.18 4.29 -2.44
C SER A 144 -7.26 5.81 -2.44
N GLN A 145 -6.83 6.44 -1.37
CA GLN A 145 -6.95 7.89 -1.17
C GLN A 145 -5.77 8.46 -0.39
N LEU A 146 -5.38 9.67 -0.78
CA LEU A 146 -4.53 10.58 -0.01
C LEU A 146 -5.33 11.86 0.21
N VAL A 147 -5.83 12.07 1.42
CA VAL A 147 -6.73 13.18 1.71
C VAL A 147 -6.19 14.00 2.87
N PRO A 148 -6.07 15.33 2.73
CA PRO A 148 -5.76 16.19 3.87
C PRO A 148 -6.78 16.02 5.00
N ILE A 149 -6.30 15.97 6.23
CA ILE A 149 -7.14 16.00 7.43
C ILE A 149 -7.23 17.45 7.87
N SER A 150 -8.45 17.98 7.90
CA SER A 150 -8.71 19.35 8.33
C SER A 150 -9.30 19.39 9.73
N SER A 151 -8.79 20.31 10.57
CA SER A 151 -9.38 20.69 11.84
C SER A 151 -9.52 22.20 11.87
N ASN A 152 -10.72 22.72 12.16
CA ASN A 152 -11.01 24.15 12.17
C ASN A 152 -10.62 24.89 10.86
N GLY A 153 -10.79 24.22 9.71
CA GLY A 153 -10.46 24.78 8.39
C GLY A 153 -8.97 24.72 8.00
N VAL A 154 -8.14 24.16 8.87
CA VAL A 154 -6.69 24.03 8.66
C VAL A 154 -6.33 22.57 8.43
N ASN A 155 -5.54 22.30 7.37
CA ASN A 155 -5.06 20.94 7.07
C ASN A 155 -3.87 20.61 7.97
N ASN A 156 -4.09 19.78 8.99
CA ASN A 156 -3.08 19.43 9.99
C ASN A 156 -2.52 18.01 9.84
N GLY A 157 -2.84 17.32 8.76
CA GLY A 157 -2.36 15.97 8.52
C GLY A 157 -2.83 15.40 7.18
N VAL A 158 -2.51 14.14 6.96
CA VAL A 158 -2.93 13.37 5.79
C VAL A 158 -3.49 12.03 6.22
N ARG A 159 -4.67 11.71 5.74
CA ARG A 159 -5.25 10.37 5.78
C ARG A 159 -4.78 9.57 4.59
N ILE A 160 -4.12 8.47 4.85
CA ILE A 160 -3.60 7.55 3.85
C ILE A 160 -4.44 6.29 3.88
N ARG A 161 -5.02 5.93 2.75
CA ARG A 161 -5.73 4.68 2.54
C ARG A 161 -5.23 4.06 1.26
N PHE A 162 -4.60 2.90 1.36
CA PHE A 162 -4.18 2.11 0.21
C PHE A 162 -4.89 0.77 0.20
N THR A 163 -5.49 0.45 -0.91
CA THR A 163 -5.93 -0.89 -1.26
C THR A 163 -4.96 -1.43 -2.28
N LEU A 164 -4.22 -2.47 -1.92
CA LEU A 164 -3.15 -3.03 -2.73
C LEU A 164 -3.52 -4.41 -3.24
N ARG A 165 -3.23 -4.68 -4.52
CA ARG A 165 -3.32 -6.00 -5.18
C ARG A 165 -2.15 -6.17 -6.12
N GLU A 166 -1.72 -7.40 -6.33
CA GLU A 166 -0.68 -7.70 -7.32
C GLU A 166 -1.15 -7.31 -8.74
N ARG A 167 -2.44 -7.49 -9.03
CA ARG A 167 -3.10 -7.12 -10.28
C ARG A 167 -4.35 -6.28 -9.98
N PRO A 168 -4.24 -4.94 -9.87
CA PRO A 168 -5.34 -4.07 -9.44
C PRO A 168 -6.59 -4.15 -10.32
N SER A 169 -6.42 -4.37 -11.62
CA SER A 169 -7.52 -4.51 -12.59
C SER A 169 -8.28 -5.84 -12.48
N GLN A 170 -7.72 -6.85 -11.82
CA GLN A 170 -8.37 -8.14 -11.65
C GLN A 170 -9.13 -8.19 -10.32
N PRO A 171 -10.20 -8.99 -10.22
CA PRO A 171 -10.93 -9.15 -8.98
C PRO A 171 -10.05 -9.78 -7.90
N LYS A 172 -10.41 -9.52 -6.65
CA LYS A 172 -9.82 -10.17 -5.48
C LYS A 172 -10.01 -11.69 -5.56
N SER A 173 -8.94 -12.44 -5.32
CA SER A 173 -8.95 -13.91 -5.28
C SER A 173 -7.82 -14.42 -4.39
N LEU A 174 -7.75 -15.73 -4.16
CA LEU A 174 -6.61 -16.34 -3.45
C LEU A 174 -5.28 -16.10 -4.19
N GLN A 175 -5.31 -16.06 -5.52
CA GLN A 175 -4.12 -15.81 -6.35
C GLN A 175 -3.81 -14.31 -6.51
N ASN A 176 -4.78 -13.43 -6.21
CA ASN A 176 -4.66 -11.98 -6.25
C ASN A 176 -5.15 -11.39 -4.92
N PRO A 177 -4.41 -11.59 -3.81
CA PRO A 177 -4.83 -11.16 -2.49
C PRO A 177 -4.90 -9.64 -2.43
N GLU A 178 -5.84 -9.16 -1.61
CA GLU A 178 -6.01 -7.74 -1.33
C GLU A 178 -5.51 -7.41 0.06
N VAL A 179 -4.78 -6.30 0.15
CA VAL A 179 -4.26 -5.75 1.41
C VAL A 179 -4.77 -4.32 1.57
N PHE A 180 -5.24 -4.00 2.76
CA PHE A 180 -5.66 -2.65 3.15
C PHE A 180 -4.67 -2.05 4.13
N LEU A 181 -4.14 -0.88 3.79
CA LEU A 181 -3.34 -0.06 4.69
C LEU A 181 -4.11 1.23 4.96
N ARG A 182 -4.26 1.57 6.23
CA ARG A 182 -4.88 2.82 6.65
C ARG A 182 -4.09 3.42 7.80
N THR A 183 -3.71 4.69 7.64
CA THR A 183 -3.10 5.46 8.70
C THR A 183 -3.46 6.93 8.55
N ASP A 184 -3.49 7.65 9.65
CA ASP A 184 -3.62 9.10 9.72
C ASP A 184 -2.30 9.64 10.27
N VAL A 185 -1.61 10.48 9.49
CA VAL A 185 -0.37 11.13 9.89
C VAL A 185 -0.68 12.58 10.17
N ILE A 186 -0.43 13.02 11.41
CA ILE A 186 -0.76 14.36 11.89
C ILE A 186 0.55 15.12 12.16
N LEU A 187 0.58 16.41 11.83
CA LEU A 187 1.66 17.32 12.19
C LEU A 187 1.76 17.45 13.71
N ASN A 188 2.96 17.42 14.23
CA ASN A 188 3.18 17.68 15.66
C ASN A 188 2.83 19.14 15.95
N SER A 189 2.08 19.39 17.03
CA SER A 189 1.67 20.73 17.45
C SER A 189 2.84 21.72 17.68
N ASN A 190 4.06 21.18 17.89
CA ASN A 190 5.26 21.99 18.07
C ASN A 190 5.82 22.63 16.79
N SER A 191 5.33 22.22 15.62
CA SER A 191 5.70 22.84 14.32
C SER A 191 4.81 24.03 13.96
N LEU A 192 3.87 24.40 14.85
CA LEU A 192 2.90 25.46 14.64
C LEU A 192 3.12 26.69 15.55
N SER A 193 4.26 26.72 16.27
CA SER A 193 4.61 27.84 17.18
C SER A 193 5.32 28.96 16.46
#